data_7486e3a12329cff2d628264eef6a1482
#
_entry.id   7486e3a12329cff2d628264eef6a1482
#
_cell.length_a   1.000
_cell.length_b   1.000
_cell.length_c   1.000
_cell.angle_alpha   90.00
_cell.angle_beta   90.00
_cell.angle_gamma   90.00
#
_symmetry.space_group_name_H-M   'P 1'
#
loop_
_entity.id
_entity.type
_entity.pdbx_description
1 polymer ?
#
loop_
_entity_poly.entity_id
_entity_poly.type
_entity_poly.pdbx_seq_one_letter_code
_entity_poly.pdbx_strand_id
1 'polypeptide(L)'
;MKDIAVIIPVHELKDDAEEKLLVNAINNVKECQKYYEDNLNIYIVTPLLLKDEITQGCSVLVNNGDTDFCSQINFAAKNVTEDFFSILEFDDEYNEKWFSMVKRYYYTNEDVSLFLPINVQIVSKEGYRQFANEAPWALEFSQDLGYIDFRCLAGYYGVNITGGVFNRDDFNRIGGLKPSIQVAFNYEFLLRLTNKKLKVFVVPKEGYKHVIDRDNSLTDICGAKFTQDEIDKWYALAQHECLYEEDRKITIYNNAEDKE
;
A
#
# COMPACT_ATOMS: atom_id res chain seq x y z
N MET A 1 9.35 -2.15 -16.72
CA MET A 1 7.94 -2.14 -16.21
C MET A 1 7.04 -2.09 -17.42
N LYS A 2 6.22 -3.12 -17.58
CA LYS A 2 5.24 -3.23 -18.68
C LYS A 2 3.84 -3.29 -18.07
N ASP A 3 3.15 -4.41 -18.24
CA ASP A 3 1.80 -4.58 -17.71
C ASP A 3 1.80 -4.56 -16.17
N ILE A 4 0.77 -3.96 -15.60
CA ILE A 4 0.58 -3.85 -14.15
C ILE A 4 -0.77 -4.46 -13.79
N ALA A 5 -0.79 -5.35 -12.80
CA ALA A 5 -2.02 -5.82 -12.19
C ALA A 5 -2.55 -4.77 -11.20
N VAL A 6 -3.78 -4.31 -11.38
CA VAL A 6 -4.46 -3.47 -10.39
C VAL A 6 -5.37 -4.37 -9.56
N ILE A 7 -5.04 -4.54 -8.29
CA ILE A 7 -5.75 -5.41 -7.35
C ILE A 7 -6.74 -4.56 -6.55
N ILE A 8 -8.02 -4.90 -6.65
CA ILE A 8 -9.11 -4.27 -5.90
C ILE A 8 -9.65 -5.31 -4.90
N PRO A 9 -9.28 -5.23 -3.61
CA PRO A 9 -9.79 -6.12 -2.59
C PRO A 9 -11.21 -5.72 -2.20
N VAL A 10 -12.13 -6.68 -2.22
CA VAL A 10 -13.54 -6.49 -1.84
C VAL A 10 -13.96 -7.60 -0.90
N HIS A 11 -14.05 -7.33 0.40
CA HIS A 11 -14.44 -8.32 1.41
C HIS A 11 -15.95 -8.39 1.58
N GLU A 12 -16.66 -7.28 1.42
CA GLU A 12 -18.09 -7.14 1.55
C GLU A 12 -18.58 -5.98 0.68
N LEU A 13 -19.80 -6.07 0.19
CA LEU A 13 -20.56 -4.96 -0.39
C LEU A 13 -21.92 -4.93 0.28
N LYS A 14 -22.20 -3.91 1.08
CA LYS A 14 -23.37 -3.83 1.96
C LYS A 14 -24.61 -3.34 1.24
N ASP A 15 -24.45 -2.49 0.25
CA ASP A 15 -25.52 -1.83 -0.45
C ASP A 15 -25.15 -1.35 -1.86
N ASP A 16 -26.12 -0.81 -2.59
CA ASP A 16 -25.95 -0.26 -3.92
C ASP A 16 -24.96 0.92 -3.96
N ALA A 17 -24.71 1.61 -2.85
CA ALA A 17 -23.75 2.71 -2.80
C ALA A 17 -22.32 2.18 -2.84
N GLU A 18 -22.02 1.10 -2.10
CA GLU A 18 -20.72 0.42 -2.17
C GLU A 18 -20.49 -0.27 -3.53
N GLU A 19 -21.55 -0.87 -4.13
CA GLU A 19 -21.47 -1.38 -5.52
C GLU A 19 -21.06 -0.25 -6.49
N LYS A 20 -21.61 0.95 -6.34
CA LYS A 20 -21.24 2.12 -7.17
C LYS A 20 -19.80 2.58 -6.94
N LEU A 21 -19.30 2.53 -5.71
CA LEU A 21 -17.91 2.87 -5.41
C LEU A 21 -16.96 1.91 -6.15
N LEU A 22 -17.22 0.60 -6.10
CA LEU A 22 -16.44 -0.39 -6.85
C LEU A 22 -16.47 -0.11 -8.36
N VAL A 23 -17.65 0.17 -8.91
CA VAL A 23 -17.79 0.54 -10.34
C VAL A 23 -16.99 1.81 -10.67
N ASN A 24 -16.98 2.81 -9.78
CA ASN A 24 -16.20 4.03 -9.97
C ASN A 24 -14.70 3.75 -9.93
N ALA A 25 -14.22 2.91 -9.00
CA ALA A 25 -12.83 2.50 -8.93
C ALA A 25 -12.38 1.79 -10.22
N ILE A 26 -13.19 0.85 -10.73
CA ILE A 26 -12.92 0.19 -12.02
C ILE A 26 -12.85 1.22 -13.17
N ASN A 27 -13.77 2.16 -13.23
CA ASN A 27 -13.78 3.20 -14.25
C ASN A 27 -12.56 4.13 -14.12
N ASN A 28 -12.14 4.46 -12.91
CA ASN A 28 -10.92 5.25 -12.68
C ASN A 28 -9.68 4.55 -13.25
N VAL A 29 -9.52 3.23 -13.06
CA VAL A 29 -8.42 2.47 -13.69
C VAL A 29 -8.50 2.53 -15.20
N LYS A 30 -9.70 2.40 -15.78
CA LYS A 30 -9.91 2.53 -17.24
C LYS A 30 -9.55 3.93 -17.77
N GLU A 31 -9.77 4.98 -16.98
CA GLU A 31 -9.30 6.33 -17.32
C GLU A 31 -7.77 6.41 -17.27
N CYS A 32 -7.12 5.83 -16.23
CA CYS A 32 -5.67 5.75 -16.14
C CYS A 32 -5.05 5.01 -17.33
N GLN A 33 -5.73 3.96 -17.85
CA GLN A 33 -5.29 3.21 -19.02
C GLN A 33 -5.08 4.10 -20.27
N LYS A 34 -5.82 5.18 -20.42
CA LYS A 34 -5.68 6.10 -21.55
C LYS A 34 -4.33 6.84 -21.58
N TYR A 35 -3.66 6.94 -20.44
CA TYR A 35 -2.36 7.62 -20.26
C TYR A 35 -1.21 6.63 -20.06
N TYR A 36 -1.48 5.34 -20.03
CA TYR A 36 -0.49 4.28 -19.84
C TYR A 36 -0.34 3.47 -21.14
N GLU A 37 0.91 3.33 -21.62
CA GLU A 37 1.22 2.72 -22.92
C GLU A 37 1.04 1.20 -22.95
N ASP A 38 1.26 0.54 -21.80
CA ASP A 38 1.09 -0.90 -21.62
C ASP A 38 -0.27 -1.18 -20.95
N ASN A 39 -0.52 -2.40 -20.46
CA ASN A 39 -1.82 -2.76 -19.93
C ASN A 39 -1.92 -2.55 -18.41
N LEU A 40 -3.07 -2.06 -17.96
CA LEU A 40 -3.54 -2.11 -16.58
C LEU A 40 -4.60 -3.21 -16.47
N ASN A 41 -4.21 -4.38 -15.98
CA ASN A 41 -5.12 -5.53 -15.85
C ASN A 41 -5.80 -5.49 -14.48
N ILE A 42 -7.13 -5.38 -14.47
CA ILE A 42 -7.91 -5.22 -13.25
C ILE A 42 -8.28 -6.59 -12.68
N TYR A 43 -7.95 -6.82 -11.43
CA TYR A 43 -8.28 -8.02 -10.65
C TYR A 43 -9.11 -7.65 -9.42
N ILE A 44 -10.36 -8.06 -9.39
CA ILE A 44 -11.20 -7.93 -8.20
C ILE A 44 -10.98 -9.19 -7.36
N VAL A 45 -10.56 -9.02 -6.12
CA VAL A 45 -10.33 -10.13 -5.18
C VAL A 45 -11.43 -10.15 -4.14
N THR A 46 -12.20 -11.22 -4.09
CA THR A 46 -13.42 -11.23 -3.28
C THR A 46 -13.86 -12.66 -2.96
N PRO A 47 -14.52 -12.91 -1.80
CA PRO A 47 -15.27 -14.14 -1.55
C PRO A 47 -16.67 -14.09 -2.17
N LEU A 48 -17.09 -12.95 -2.74
CA LEU A 48 -18.46 -12.71 -3.19
C LEU A 48 -18.66 -13.18 -4.62
N LEU A 49 -19.89 -13.58 -4.94
CA LEU A 49 -20.34 -13.73 -6.32
C LEU A 49 -20.84 -12.36 -6.80
N LEU A 50 -20.03 -11.72 -7.63
CA LEU A 50 -20.36 -10.42 -8.20
C LEU A 50 -21.11 -10.57 -9.52
N LYS A 51 -22.04 -9.63 -9.79
CA LYS A 51 -22.76 -9.53 -11.06
C LYS A 51 -21.84 -9.00 -12.17
N ASP A 52 -22.07 -9.40 -13.42
CA ASP A 52 -21.29 -8.95 -14.57
C ASP A 52 -21.33 -7.43 -14.78
N GLU A 53 -22.48 -6.81 -14.44
CA GLU A 53 -22.64 -5.35 -14.53
C GLU A 53 -21.69 -4.61 -13.57
N ILE A 54 -21.35 -5.22 -12.43
CA ILE A 54 -20.41 -4.65 -11.43
C ILE A 54 -19.00 -4.90 -11.88
N THR A 55 -18.67 -6.13 -12.30
CA THR A 55 -17.29 -6.50 -12.66
C THR A 55 -16.84 -5.89 -13.98
N GLN A 56 -17.78 -5.55 -14.86
CA GLN A 56 -17.51 -4.90 -16.16
C GLN A 56 -16.44 -5.64 -17.01
N GLY A 57 -16.37 -6.95 -16.91
CA GLY A 57 -15.40 -7.79 -17.63
C GLY A 57 -14.00 -7.82 -17.01
N CYS A 58 -13.82 -7.33 -15.80
CA CYS A 58 -12.56 -7.48 -15.05
C CYS A 58 -12.36 -8.94 -14.61
N SER A 59 -11.13 -9.33 -14.37
CA SER A 59 -10.82 -10.65 -13.80
C SER A 59 -11.25 -10.71 -12.33
N VAL A 60 -12.00 -11.75 -11.95
CA VAL A 60 -12.41 -11.97 -10.57
C VAL A 60 -11.62 -13.14 -9.99
N LEU A 61 -10.88 -12.87 -8.91
CA LEU A 61 -10.16 -13.86 -8.14
C LEU A 61 -10.97 -14.20 -6.89
N VAL A 62 -11.60 -15.37 -6.89
CA VAL A 62 -12.43 -15.81 -5.76
C VAL A 62 -11.55 -16.36 -4.65
N ASN A 63 -11.50 -15.65 -3.52
CA ASN A 63 -10.80 -16.08 -2.31
C ASN A 63 -11.83 -16.52 -1.26
N ASN A 64 -11.97 -17.83 -1.08
CA ASN A 64 -12.88 -18.43 -0.09
C ASN A 64 -12.22 -18.66 1.28
N GLY A 65 -10.97 -18.21 1.45
CA GLY A 65 -10.22 -18.32 2.72
C GLY A 65 -10.45 -17.09 3.62
N ASP A 66 -9.38 -16.64 4.25
CA ASP A 66 -9.42 -15.41 5.04
C ASP A 66 -9.69 -14.20 4.16
N THR A 67 -10.67 -13.40 4.56
CA THR A 67 -11.21 -12.30 3.76
C THR A 67 -10.74 -10.91 4.23
N ASP A 68 -9.83 -10.87 5.21
CA ASP A 68 -9.21 -9.62 5.61
C ASP A 68 -8.37 -9.02 4.48
N PHE A 69 -8.14 -7.72 4.54
CA PHE A 69 -7.43 -6.95 3.52
C PHE A 69 -6.06 -7.57 3.16
N CYS A 70 -5.25 -7.91 4.18
CA CYS A 70 -3.91 -8.46 3.97
C CYS A 70 -3.95 -9.82 3.26
N SER A 71 -4.86 -10.69 3.69
CA SER A 71 -5.04 -12.03 3.10
C SER A 71 -5.51 -11.96 1.65
N GLN A 72 -6.41 -11.02 1.32
CA GLN A 72 -6.86 -10.82 -0.04
C GLN A 72 -5.73 -10.30 -0.96
N ILE A 73 -4.94 -9.33 -0.51
CA ILE A 73 -3.80 -8.83 -1.28
C ILE A 73 -2.75 -9.94 -1.47
N ASN A 74 -2.43 -10.70 -0.42
CA ASN A 74 -1.50 -11.81 -0.51
C ASN A 74 -1.97 -12.91 -1.46
N PHE A 75 -3.26 -13.21 -1.47
CA PHE A 75 -3.85 -14.17 -2.40
C PHE A 75 -3.74 -13.67 -3.84
N ALA A 76 -4.10 -12.42 -4.09
CA ALA A 76 -4.00 -11.83 -5.42
C ALA A 76 -2.57 -11.78 -5.94
N ALA A 77 -1.62 -11.31 -5.14
CA ALA A 77 -0.20 -11.20 -5.53
C ALA A 77 0.43 -12.54 -5.92
N LYS A 78 -0.13 -13.68 -5.43
CA LYS A 78 0.28 -15.03 -5.83
C LYS A 78 -0.38 -15.52 -7.12
N ASN A 79 -1.53 -14.94 -7.50
CA ASN A 79 -2.35 -15.43 -8.61
C ASN A 79 -2.32 -14.53 -9.85
N VAL A 80 -1.86 -13.28 -9.75
CA VAL A 80 -1.62 -12.41 -10.92
C VAL A 80 -0.33 -12.82 -11.63
N THR A 81 -0.24 -12.52 -12.92
CA THR A 81 0.88 -12.94 -13.79
C THR A 81 1.86 -11.82 -14.10
N GLU A 82 1.45 -10.59 -13.91
CA GLU A 82 2.24 -9.38 -14.13
C GLU A 82 3.42 -9.30 -13.14
N ASP A 83 4.55 -8.74 -13.59
CA ASP A 83 5.72 -8.53 -12.73
C ASP A 83 5.51 -7.47 -11.65
N PHE A 84 4.54 -6.58 -11.88
CA PHE A 84 4.18 -5.49 -10.98
C PHE A 84 2.69 -5.50 -10.69
N PHE A 85 2.33 -5.13 -9.48
CA PHE A 85 0.93 -4.89 -9.12
C PHE A 85 0.78 -3.61 -8.31
N SER A 86 -0.44 -3.07 -8.28
CA SER A 86 -0.84 -1.93 -7.45
C SER A 86 -2.12 -2.24 -6.71
N ILE A 87 -2.30 -1.64 -5.53
CA ILE A 87 -3.47 -1.84 -4.68
C ILE A 87 -4.38 -0.61 -4.81
N LEU A 88 -5.64 -0.84 -5.17
CA LEU A 88 -6.70 0.16 -5.17
C LEU A 88 -7.80 -0.25 -4.20
N GLU A 89 -8.04 0.53 -3.16
CA GLU A 89 -9.24 0.36 -2.34
C GLU A 89 -10.48 0.77 -3.15
N PHE A 90 -11.58 0.01 -3.04
CA PHE A 90 -12.71 0.17 -3.95
C PHE A 90 -13.47 1.51 -3.81
N ASP A 91 -13.14 2.30 -2.82
CA ASP A 91 -13.68 3.62 -2.53
C ASP A 91 -12.68 4.78 -2.77
N ASP A 92 -11.51 4.45 -3.35
CA ASP A 92 -10.43 5.38 -3.64
C ASP A 92 -10.20 5.58 -5.15
N GLU A 93 -9.27 6.47 -5.49
CA GLU A 93 -8.98 6.83 -6.87
C GLU A 93 -7.48 7.01 -7.11
N TYR A 94 -6.98 6.59 -8.28
CA TYR A 94 -5.67 7.04 -8.78
C TYR A 94 -5.78 8.40 -9.46
N ASN A 95 -4.68 9.16 -9.44
CA ASN A 95 -4.46 10.19 -10.45
C ASN A 95 -4.32 9.53 -11.83
N GLU A 96 -5.01 10.05 -12.82
CA GLU A 96 -5.06 9.45 -14.18
C GLU A 96 -3.68 9.18 -14.81
N LYS A 97 -2.65 9.96 -14.43
CA LYS A 97 -1.28 9.84 -14.95
C LYS A 97 -0.34 9.05 -14.05
N TRP A 98 -0.84 8.48 -12.95
CA TRP A 98 0.00 7.83 -11.93
C TRP A 98 0.93 6.78 -12.53
N PHE A 99 0.40 5.81 -13.25
CA PHE A 99 1.19 4.70 -13.79
C PHE A 99 2.23 5.16 -14.83
N SER A 100 1.91 6.15 -15.65
CA SER A 100 2.87 6.73 -16.58
C SER A 100 4.00 7.50 -15.87
N MET A 101 3.70 8.13 -14.72
CA MET A 101 4.71 8.77 -13.88
C MET A 101 5.63 7.72 -13.24
N VAL A 102 5.08 6.68 -12.63
CA VAL A 102 5.87 5.58 -12.04
C VAL A 102 6.79 4.95 -13.08
N LYS A 103 6.28 4.66 -14.30
CA LYS A 103 7.07 4.09 -15.38
C LYS A 103 8.32 4.93 -15.71
N ARG A 104 8.23 6.26 -15.68
CA ARG A 104 9.37 7.15 -15.89
C ARG A 104 10.41 7.03 -14.78
N TYR A 105 9.99 6.96 -13.53
CA TYR A 105 10.91 6.78 -12.39
C TYR A 105 11.53 5.39 -12.39
N TYR A 106 10.78 4.36 -12.79
CA TYR A 106 11.31 3.00 -12.91
C TYR A 106 12.51 2.91 -13.86
N TYR A 107 12.48 3.57 -15.01
CA TYR A 107 13.62 3.52 -15.97
C TYR A 107 14.93 4.06 -15.42
N THR A 108 14.89 4.86 -14.37
CA THR A 108 16.09 5.38 -13.70
C THR A 108 16.37 4.69 -12.37
N ASN A 109 15.45 3.85 -11.89
CA ASN A 109 15.49 3.19 -10.58
C ASN A 109 14.95 1.76 -10.71
N GLU A 110 15.53 0.94 -11.59
CA GLU A 110 15.01 -0.41 -11.89
C GLU A 110 15.11 -1.39 -10.71
N ASP A 111 15.95 -1.09 -9.73
CA ASP A 111 16.16 -1.89 -8.51
C ASP A 111 15.21 -1.54 -7.35
N VAL A 112 14.23 -0.67 -7.61
CA VAL A 112 13.21 -0.32 -6.62
C VAL A 112 12.12 -1.38 -6.58
N SER A 113 11.86 -1.91 -5.39
CA SER A 113 10.86 -2.95 -5.14
C SER A 113 9.45 -2.41 -4.94
N LEU A 114 9.33 -1.14 -4.52
CA LEU A 114 8.06 -0.48 -4.26
C LEU A 114 8.15 1.01 -4.59
N PHE A 115 7.31 1.47 -5.50
CA PHE A 115 7.07 2.89 -5.76
C PHE A 115 5.81 3.34 -5.06
N LEU A 116 5.90 4.35 -4.21
CA LEU A 116 4.76 4.94 -3.50
C LEU A 116 4.37 6.29 -4.10
N PRO A 117 3.09 6.64 -4.14
CA PRO A 117 2.63 7.98 -4.45
C PRO A 117 2.76 8.92 -3.25
N ILE A 118 2.71 10.22 -3.46
CA ILE A 118 2.15 11.13 -2.47
C ILE A 118 0.64 10.86 -2.44
N ASN A 119 0.13 10.41 -1.29
CA ASN A 119 -1.30 10.19 -1.10
C ASN A 119 -1.98 11.48 -0.67
N VAL A 120 -3.02 11.85 -1.41
CA VAL A 120 -3.91 12.96 -1.02
C VAL A 120 -5.03 12.37 -0.17
N GLN A 121 -5.03 12.66 1.10
CA GLN A 121 -6.08 12.26 2.02
C GLN A 121 -7.15 13.35 2.09
N ILE A 122 -8.38 12.99 1.79
CA ILE A 122 -9.52 13.91 1.84
C ILE A 122 -10.32 13.63 3.10
N VAL A 123 -10.39 14.62 3.97
CA VAL A 123 -11.25 14.60 5.14
C VAL A 123 -12.62 15.10 4.72
N SER A 124 -13.54 14.18 4.43
CA SER A 124 -14.82 14.52 3.77
C SER A 124 -15.71 15.40 4.64
N LYS A 125 -15.74 15.14 5.96
CA LYS A 125 -16.55 15.88 6.93
C LYS A 125 -16.06 17.31 7.17
N GLU A 126 -14.76 17.55 7.02
CA GLU A 126 -14.12 18.84 7.34
C GLU A 126 -13.69 19.61 6.07
N GLY A 127 -13.68 18.95 4.93
CA GLY A 127 -13.41 19.56 3.63
C GLY A 127 -11.95 19.96 3.38
N TYR A 128 -10.99 19.52 4.22
CA TYR A 128 -9.58 19.80 4.01
C TYR A 128 -8.81 18.59 3.47
N ARG A 129 -7.62 18.86 2.95
CA ARG A 129 -6.71 17.85 2.41
C ARG A 129 -5.50 17.73 3.32
N GLN A 130 -5.04 16.49 3.51
CA GLN A 130 -3.75 16.16 4.09
C GLN A 130 -2.94 15.37 3.08
N PHE A 131 -1.64 15.23 3.34
CA PHE A 131 -0.77 14.40 2.53
C PHE A 131 -0.16 13.32 3.38
N ALA A 132 0.11 12.16 2.76
CA ALA A 132 0.93 11.09 3.33
C ALA A 132 2.02 10.72 2.33
N ASN A 133 3.08 10.11 2.85
CA ASN A 133 4.27 9.66 2.11
C ASN A 133 5.26 10.78 1.70
N GLU A 134 5.07 12.03 2.12
CA GLU A 134 5.96 13.15 1.78
C GLU A 134 7.27 13.18 2.61
N ALA A 135 7.28 12.61 3.80
CA ALA A 135 8.40 12.66 4.74
C ALA A 135 9.77 12.23 4.15
N PRO A 136 9.88 11.21 3.27
CA PRO A 136 11.17 10.84 2.65
C PRO A 136 11.81 11.93 1.78
N TRP A 137 11.09 12.99 1.49
CA TRP A 137 11.63 14.15 0.74
C TRP A 137 12.23 15.22 1.65
N ALA A 138 12.28 15.00 2.97
CA ALA A 138 12.94 15.88 3.93
C ALA A 138 14.21 15.21 4.49
N LEU A 139 15.34 15.93 4.50
CA LEU A 139 16.64 15.41 4.96
C LEU A 139 16.66 14.97 6.43
N GLU A 140 15.72 15.47 7.23
CA GLU A 140 15.58 15.04 8.64
C GLU A 140 15.04 13.62 8.77
N PHE A 141 14.30 13.12 7.75
CA PHE A 141 13.69 11.78 7.74
C PHE A 141 14.41 10.78 6.85
N SER A 142 15.06 11.20 5.77
CA SER A 142 15.77 10.30 4.86
C SER A 142 17.14 10.87 4.46
N GLN A 143 18.16 10.01 4.37
CA GLN A 143 19.49 10.38 3.87
C GLN A 143 19.48 10.51 2.36
N ASP A 144 18.78 9.61 1.67
CA ASP A 144 18.58 9.62 0.22
C ASP A 144 17.16 10.11 -0.07
N LEU A 145 17.03 11.33 -0.56
CA LEU A 145 15.73 11.97 -0.78
C LEU A 145 14.81 11.12 -1.67
N GLY A 146 13.61 10.92 -1.18
CA GLY A 146 12.59 10.10 -1.82
C GLY A 146 12.66 8.62 -1.45
N TYR A 147 13.75 8.12 -0.86
CA TYR A 147 13.83 6.74 -0.39
C TYR A 147 13.36 6.60 1.05
N ILE A 148 12.56 5.56 1.29
CA ILE A 148 12.21 5.15 2.65
C ILE A 148 13.31 4.24 3.15
N ASP A 149 14.00 4.71 4.18
CA ASP A 149 14.98 3.97 4.94
C ASP A 149 14.51 3.76 6.39
N PHE A 150 15.35 3.10 7.18
CA PHE A 150 15.08 2.89 8.60
C PHE A 150 14.94 4.20 9.38
N ARG A 151 15.71 5.23 9.05
CA ARG A 151 15.67 6.53 9.72
C ARG A 151 14.32 7.21 9.49
N CYS A 152 13.81 7.15 8.25
CA CYS A 152 12.48 7.62 7.91
C CYS A 152 11.43 6.89 8.75
N LEU A 153 11.47 5.54 8.78
CA LEU A 153 10.50 4.73 9.52
C LEU A 153 10.61 4.87 11.04
N ALA A 154 11.78 5.24 11.58
CA ALA A 154 11.93 5.52 13.01
C ALA A 154 11.24 6.83 13.45
N GLY A 155 11.11 7.79 12.54
CA GLY A 155 10.51 9.10 12.81
C GLY A 155 9.12 9.32 12.22
N TYR A 156 8.67 8.47 11.30
CA TYR A 156 7.43 8.64 10.57
C TYR A 156 6.67 7.31 10.40
N TYR A 157 5.51 7.20 11.04
CA TYR A 157 4.66 6.00 11.02
C TYR A 157 3.52 6.06 9.99
N GLY A 158 3.24 7.25 9.47
CA GLY A 158 2.09 7.55 8.61
C GLY A 158 2.24 7.13 7.15
N VAL A 159 3.17 6.21 6.83
CA VAL A 159 3.35 5.76 5.45
C VAL A 159 2.18 4.87 5.04
N ASN A 160 1.54 5.21 3.92
CA ASN A 160 0.48 4.43 3.32
C ASN A 160 0.99 3.71 2.05
N ILE A 161 0.74 2.42 1.94
CA ILE A 161 1.16 1.59 0.81
C ILE A 161 0.09 1.47 -0.30
N THR A 162 -1.15 1.89 -0.04
CA THR A 162 -2.20 1.88 -1.08
C THR A 162 -1.86 2.86 -2.21
N GLY A 163 -2.20 2.49 -3.42
CA GLY A 163 -1.74 3.20 -4.62
C GLY A 163 -0.29 2.93 -5.01
N GLY A 164 0.49 2.25 -4.18
CA GLY A 164 1.86 1.85 -4.50
C GLY A 164 1.94 0.85 -5.63
N VAL A 165 3.05 0.87 -6.39
CA VAL A 165 3.36 -0.12 -7.43
C VAL A 165 4.48 -1.01 -6.92
N PHE A 166 4.14 -2.27 -6.69
CA PHE A 166 4.99 -3.29 -6.07
C PHE A 166 5.63 -4.18 -7.11
N ASN A 167 6.91 -4.51 -6.94
CA ASN A 167 7.48 -5.68 -7.60
C ASN A 167 6.88 -6.93 -6.94
N ARG A 168 6.19 -7.76 -7.74
CA ARG A 168 5.45 -8.94 -7.24
C ARG A 168 6.37 -9.99 -6.62
N ASP A 169 7.50 -10.26 -7.26
CA ASP A 169 8.42 -11.29 -6.80
C ASP A 169 9.08 -10.89 -5.47
N ASP A 170 9.46 -9.62 -5.31
CA ASP A 170 9.97 -9.10 -4.05
C ASP A 170 8.91 -9.15 -2.94
N PHE A 171 7.68 -8.74 -3.25
CA PHE A 171 6.56 -8.82 -2.31
C PHE A 171 6.32 -10.25 -1.82
N ASN A 172 6.25 -11.21 -2.74
CA ASN A 172 6.05 -12.62 -2.41
C ASN A 172 7.25 -13.23 -1.67
N ARG A 173 8.47 -12.87 -2.05
CA ARG A 173 9.72 -13.35 -1.44
C ARG A 173 9.83 -12.98 0.04
N ILE A 174 9.37 -11.78 0.42
CA ILE A 174 9.37 -11.36 1.83
C ILE A 174 8.15 -11.83 2.61
N GLY A 175 7.22 -12.56 1.97
CA GLY A 175 6.06 -13.17 2.61
C GLY A 175 4.79 -12.32 2.62
N GLY A 176 4.71 -11.26 1.80
CA GLY A 176 3.52 -10.41 1.68
C GLY A 176 3.19 -9.59 2.93
N LEU A 177 1.94 -9.20 3.08
CA LEU A 177 1.42 -8.51 4.27
C LEU A 177 1.14 -9.52 5.39
N LYS A 178 1.27 -9.12 6.66
CA LYS A 178 0.97 -9.98 7.82
C LYS A 178 -0.43 -9.70 8.37
N PRO A 179 -1.42 -10.59 8.19
CA PRO A 179 -2.77 -10.40 8.73
C PRO A 179 -2.81 -10.32 10.26
N SER A 180 -1.82 -10.91 10.94
CA SER A 180 -1.69 -10.86 12.40
C SER A 180 -1.38 -9.47 12.95
N ILE A 181 -0.86 -8.57 12.12
CA ILE A 181 -0.58 -7.15 12.48
C ILE A 181 -1.75 -6.30 11.99
N GLN A 182 -2.81 -6.19 12.77
CA GLN A 182 -4.09 -5.66 12.31
C GLN A 182 -4.07 -4.17 11.96
N VAL A 183 -3.38 -3.33 12.72
CA VAL A 183 -3.40 -1.87 12.53
C VAL A 183 -2.14 -1.36 11.84
N ALA A 184 -0.98 -1.90 12.20
CA ALA A 184 0.32 -1.41 11.76
C ALA A 184 0.92 -2.24 10.60
N PHE A 185 0.09 -2.97 9.82
CA PHE A 185 0.58 -3.88 8.77
C PHE A 185 1.36 -3.16 7.66
N ASN A 186 0.98 -1.94 7.30
CA ASN A 186 1.72 -1.11 6.33
C ASN A 186 3.14 -0.81 6.84
N TYR A 187 3.21 -0.38 8.09
CA TYR A 187 4.47 -0.04 8.76
C TYR A 187 5.36 -1.27 8.96
N GLU A 188 4.79 -2.39 9.42
CA GLU A 188 5.50 -3.66 9.55
C GLU A 188 6.08 -4.13 8.22
N PHE A 189 5.28 -4.08 7.16
CA PHE A 189 5.70 -4.46 5.82
C PHE A 189 6.90 -3.62 5.34
N LEU A 190 6.86 -2.31 5.52
CA LEU A 190 7.94 -1.40 5.13
C LEU A 190 9.20 -1.62 5.97
N LEU A 191 9.09 -1.86 7.28
CA LEU A 191 10.21 -2.22 8.14
C LEU A 191 10.89 -3.50 7.62
N ARG A 192 10.12 -4.53 7.31
CA ARG A 192 10.62 -5.80 6.81
C ARG A 192 11.25 -5.66 5.42
N LEU A 193 10.66 -4.85 4.54
CA LEU A 193 11.17 -4.54 3.20
C LEU A 193 12.54 -3.88 3.29
N THR A 194 12.63 -2.78 4.06
CA THR A 194 13.88 -2.03 4.25
C THR A 194 14.94 -2.83 5.00
N ASN A 195 14.53 -3.70 5.94
CA ASN A 195 15.43 -4.62 6.63
C ASN A 195 16.10 -5.61 5.67
N LYS A 196 15.36 -6.10 4.69
CA LYS A 196 15.90 -6.97 3.62
C LYS A 196 16.67 -6.18 2.55
N LYS A 197 16.93 -4.89 2.76
CA LYS A 197 17.63 -3.98 1.85
C LYS A 197 16.94 -3.83 0.49
N LEU A 198 15.64 -4.08 0.44
CA LEU A 198 14.81 -3.77 -0.71
C LEU A 198 14.48 -2.29 -0.71
N LYS A 199 14.50 -1.68 -1.89
CA LYS A 199 14.34 -0.24 -2.02
C LYS A 199 12.87 0.15 -2.14
N VAL A 200 12.49 1.16 -1.37
CA VAL A 200 11.19 1.83 -1.45
C VAL A 200 11.40 3.27 -1.84
N PHE A 201 10.77 3.71 -2.90
CA PHE A 201 10.90 5.07 -3.42
C PHE A 201 9.55 5.76 -3.48
N VAL A 202 9.46 6.96 -2.93
CA VAL A 202 8.29 7.81 -3.04
C VAL A 202 8.42 8.70 -4.26
N VAL A 203 7.59 8.51 -5.24
CA VAL A 203 7.48 9.40 -6.41
C VAL A 203 6.87 10.74 -5.94
N PRO A 204 7.54 11.90 -6.15
CA PRO A 204 7.05 13.20 -5.65
C PRO A 204 5.89 13.74 -6.49
N LYS A 205 4.84 12.94 -6.59
CA LYS A 205 3.62 13.23 -7.34
C LYS A 205 2.39 12.73 -6.60
N GLU A 206 1.33 13.52 -6.61
CA GLU A 206 0.02 13.09 -6.17
C GLU A 206 -0.45 11.96 -7.09
N GLY A 207 -0.35 10.71 -6.62
CA GLY A 207 -0.68 9.53 -7.41
C GLY A 207 -1.94 8.83 -6.97
N TYR A 208 -2.37 9.06 -5.72
CA TYR A 208 -3.48 8.36 -5.10
C TYR A 208 -4.30 9.29 -4.22
N LYS A 209 -5.60 9.12 -4.23
CA LYS A 209 -6.57 9.91 -3.47
C LYS A 209 -7.36 8.97 -2.57
N HIS A 210 -7.21 9.17 -1.28
CA HIS A 210 -7.83 8.37 -0.24
C HIS A 210 -8.83 9.22 0.54
N VAL A 211 -10.08 8.74 0.65
CA VAL A 211 -11.13 9.38 1.45
C VAL A 211 -11.10 8.81 2.87
N ILE A 212 -10.52 9.57 3.80
CA ILE A 212 -10.54 9.25 5.21
C ILE A 212 -11.85 9.76 5.85
N ASP A 213 -12.20 9.31 7.02
CA ASP A 213 -13.43 9.66 7.77
C ASP A 213 -14.77 9.24 7.12
N ARG A 214 -14.73 8.30 6.18
CA ARG A 214 -15.94 7.64 5.69
C ARG A 214 -16.45 6.67 6.76
N ASP A 215 -17.74 6.78 7.09
CA ASP A 215 -18.39 5.87 8.01
C ASP A 215 -18.20 4.40 7.53
N ASN A 216 -17.81 3.52 8.45
CA ASN A 216 -17.46 2.11 8.21
C ASN A 216 -16.19 1.88 7.34
N SER A 217 -15.30 2.84 7.18
CA SER A 217 -13.97 2.59 6.62
C SER A 217 -13.16 1.66 7.55
N LEU A 218 -12.12 1.00 7.00
CA LEU A 218 -11.22 0.17 7.85
C LEU A 218 -10.61 0.99 8.99
N THR A 219 -10.28 2.25 8.73
CA THR A 219 -9.75 3.19 9.74
C THR A 219 -10.78 3.49 10.82
N ASP A 220 -12.03 3.72 10.45
CA ASP A 220 -13.13 3.97 11.38
C ASP A 220 -13.42 2.72 12.24
N ILE A 221 -13.50 1.56 11.61
CA ILE A 221 -13.67 0.27 12.30
C ILE A 221 -12.52 0.00 13.27
N CYS A 222 -11.27 0.25 12.87
CA CYS A 222 -10.11 0.08 13.74
C CYS A 222 -10.12 1.08 14.89
N GLY A 223 -10.45 2.36 14.65
CA GLY A 223 -10.56 3.40 15.67
C GLY A 223 -11.68 3.11 16.68
N ALA A 224 -12.79 2.49 16.24
CA ALA A 224 -13.86 2.04 17.13
C ALA A 224 -13.50 0.76 17.92
N LYS A 225 -12.63 -0.09 17.37
CA LYS A 225 -12.26 -1.39 17.95
C LYS A 225 -11.09 -1.31 18.92
N PHE A 226 -10.14 -0.42 18.69
CA PHE A 226 -8.87 -0.34 19.44
C PHE A 226 -8.73 1.01 20.13
N THR A 227 -8.26 0.98 21.38
CA THR A 227 -7.80 2.17 22.10
C THR A 227 -6.43 2.63 21.54
N GLN A 228 -6.05 3.89 21.80
CA GLN A 228 -4.74 4.41 21.39
C GLN A 228 -3.58 3.55 21.95
N ASP A 229 -3.69 3.10 23.20
CA ASP A 229 -2.69 2.22 23.81
C ASP A 229 -2.55 0.87 23.10
N GLU A 230 -3.63 0.34 22.54
CA GLU A 230 -3.61 -0.89 21.76
C GLU A 230 -3.00 -0.65 20.36
N ILE A 231 -3.33 0.47 19.74
CA ILE A 231 -2.70 0.89 18.47
C ILE A 231 -1.20 1.03 18.65
N ASP A 232 -0.75 1.73 19.69
CA ASP A 232 0.67 1.93 20.00
C ASP A 232 1.40 0.59 20.22
N LYS A 233 0.73 -0.40 20.84
CA LYS A 233 1.26 -1.76 20.97
C LYS A 233 1.46 -2.48 19.64
N TRP A 234 0.56 -2.28 18.66
CA TRP A 234 0.74 -2.85 17.33
C TRP A 234 1.97 -2.28 16.61
N TYR A 235 2.21 -0.97 16.72
CA TYR A 235 3.42 -0.36 16.18
C TYR A 235 4.68 -0.85 16.90
N ALA A 236 4.65 -0.94 18.23
CA ALA A 236 5.75 -1.47 19.02
C ALA A 236 6.04 -2.94 18.66
N LEU A 237 5.00 -3.76 18.45
CA LEU A 237 5.15 -5.15 18.00
C LEU A 237 5.80 -5.24 16.61
N ALA A 238 5.36 -4.41 15.67
CA ALA A 238 5.94 -4.33 14.33
C ALA A 238 7.43 -3.97 14.38
N GLN A 239 7.79 -2.98 15.21
CA GLN A 239 9.19 -2.61 15.45
C GLN A 239 9.98 -3.76 16.06
N HIS A 240 9.46 -4.40 17.09
CA HIS A 240 10.12 -5.51 17.77
C HIS A 240 10.45 -6.65 16.83
N GLU A 241 9.50 -7.07 15.99
CA GLU A 241 9.71 -8.16 15.03
C GLU A 241 10.80 -7.86 14.00
N CYS A 242 10.95 -6.59 13.60
CA CYS A 242 11.86 -6.20 12.53
C CYS A 242 13.20 -5.65 13.02
N LEU A 243 13.26 -5.06 14.22
CA LEU A 243 14.45 -4.38 14.73
C LEU A 243 15.34 -5.28 15.58
N TYR A 244 14.80 -6.36 16.13
CA TYR A 244 15.52 -7.29 17.00
C TYR A 244 15.99 -8.56 16.30
N GLU A 245 16.05 -8.61 14.96
CA GLU A 245 16.83 -9.64 14.27
C GLU A 245 18.31 -9.52 14.64
N GLU A 246 18.98 -10.67 14.78
CA GLU A 246 20.34 -10.75 15.34
C GLU A 246 21.35 -9.83 14.62
N ASP A 247 21.26 -9.70 13.32
CA ASP A 247 22.15 -8.87 12.50
C ASP A 247 22.06 -7.36 12.84
N ARG A 248 20.93 -6.90 13.42
CA ARG A 248 20.76 -5.50 13.83
C ARG A 248 21.11 -5.25 15.29
N LYS A 249 21.02 -6.23 16.15
CA LYS A 249 21.54 -6.12 17.53
C LYS A 249 23.00 -5.70 17.52
N ILE A 250 23.80 -6.32 16.65
CA ILE A 250 25.24 -6.03 16.52
C ILE A 250 25.46 -4.58 16.07
N THR A 251 24.69 -4.07 15.11
CA THR A 251 24.86 -2.70 14.59
C THR A 251 24.47 -1.64 15.61
N ILE A 252 23.44 -1.87 16.44
CA ILE A 252 23.03 -0.94 17.50
C ILE A 252 24.07 -0.87 18.62
N TYR A 253 24.64 -1.98 19.04
CA TYR A 253 25.66 -2.03 20.08
C TYR A 253 26.98 -1.41 19.62
N ASN A 254 27.42 -1.63 18.40
CA ASN A 254 28.64 -1.03 17.87
C ASN A 254 28.55 0.49 17.75
N ASN A 255 27.38 1.05 17.45
CA ASN A 255 27.17 2.50 17.43
C ASN A 255 27.09 3.14 18.82
N ALA A 256 26.90 2.35 19.87
CA ALA A 256 26.90 2.85 21.26
C ALA A 256 28.33 2.88 21.86
N GLU A 257 29.22 1.97 21.42
CA GLU A 257 30.62 1.92 21.86
C GLU A 257 31.50 2.99 21.23
N ASP A 258 31.13 3.50 20.04
CA ASP A 258 31.84 4.60 19.35
C ASP A 258 31.53 6.00 19.90
N LYS A 259 30.83 6.12 21.03
CA LYS A 259 30.45 7.40 21.68
C LYS A 259 31.04 7.59 23.10
N GLU A 260 31.97 6.77 23.49
CA GLU A 260 32.85 7.01 24.62
C GLU A 260 34.26 7.41 24.09
#